data_a14b48c3f3583fa30e8266be0dccc358
#
_entry.id   a14b48c3f3583fa30e8266be0dccc358
#
_cell.length_a   1.000
_cell.length_b   1.000
_cell.length_c   1.000
_cell.angle_alpha   90.00
_cell.angle_beta   90.00
_cell.angle_gamma   90.00
#
_symmetry.space_group_name_H-M   'P 1'
#
loop_
_entity.id
_entity.type
_entity.pdbx_description
1 polymer ?
#
loop_
_entity_poly.entity_id
_entity_poly.type
_entity_poly.pdbx_seq_one_letter_code
_entity_poly.pdbx_strand_id
1 'polypeptide(L)'
;AITCFVPMWFALLMAAKYLAQQLPACHTALYYPLCMAVMVLWPMFLWPATHGMPDAFGLTFAAVIALLCADYRFETLPWPRLLAIFAATFALILTRRWYMFWILAFYAVYVLAVLVGAVRRKTLGSTLKHMLLFGVPSAVIIVGALLPTFKTILTTDYADIYGAYYGGGFGNNCLGQLRTQGLIWLVLCAAGLVWLLYCRSTRAQAIVAAAASLVAMVLFTRTQSLGDHQSLILAPFYLLMLFGLC
;
A
#
# COMPACT_ATOMS: atom_id res chain seq x y z
N ALA A 1 0.16 22.28 6.48
CA ALA A 1 -1.07 21.47 6.52
C ALA A 1 -1.67 21.27 5.12
N ILE A 2 -1.94 22.33 4.36
CA ILE A 2 -2.54 22.21 3.00
C ILE A 2 -1.69 21.34 2.08
N THR A 3 -0.37 21.45 2.12
CA THR A 3 0.55 20.67 1.28
C THR A 3 0.46 19.16 1.50
N CYS A 4 0.04 18.70 2.67
CA CYS A 4 -0.17 17.29 2.95
C CYS A 4 -1.62 16.84 2.72
N PHE A 5 -2.57 17.76 2.89
CA PHE A 5 -3.98 17.48 2.68
C PHE A 5 -4.29 17.13 1.21
N VAL A 6 -3.73 17.91 0.27
CA VAL A 6 -3.95 17.68 -1.17
C VAL A 6 -3.47 16.30 -1.66
N PRO A 7 -2.23 15.84 -1.38
CA PRO A 7 -1.81 14.51 -1.80
C PRO A 7 -2.59 13.39 -1.12
N MET A 8 -3.02 13.54 0.13
CA MET A 8 -3.88 12.55 0.78
C MET A 8 -5.25 12.48 0.14
N TRP A 9 -5.86 13.64 -0.17
CA TRP A 9 -7.11 13.69 -0.91
C TRP A 9 -6.99 13.02 -2.28
N PHE A 10 -5.92 13.31 -3.01
CA PHE A 10 -5.64 12.68 -4.29
C PHE A 10 -5.48 11.16 -4.16
N ALA A 11 -4.77 10.66 -3.14
CA ALA A 11 -4.63 9.23 -2.88
C ALA A 11 -5.98 8.54 -2.61
N LEU A 12 -6.87 9.18 -1.86
CA LEU A 12 -8.23 8.68 -1.61
C LEU A 12 -9.07 8.63 -2.89
N LEU A 13 -9.00 9.68 -3.71
CA LEU A 13 -9.68 9.70 -5.01
C LEU A 13 -9.15 8.62 -5.96
N MET A 14 -7.84 8.37 -5.96
CA MET A 14 -7.24 7.29 -6.76
C MET A 14 -7.68 5.91 -6.28
N ALA A 15 -7.77 5.69 -4.96
CA ALA A 15 -8.30 4.45 -4.39
C ALA A 15 -9.79 4.27 -4.76
N ALA A 16 -10.60 5.32 -4.64
CA ALA A 16 -12.00 5.32 -5.03
C ALA A 16 -12.17 5.00 -6.53
N LYS A 17 -11.39 5.68 -7.39
CA LYS A 17 -11.39 5.42 -8.84
C LYS A 17 -11.02 3.98 -9.16
N TYR A 18 -10.01 3.45 -8.48
CA TYR A 18 -9.60 2.05 -8.66
C TYR A 18 -10.74 1.08 -8.37
N LEU A 19 -11.42 1.23 -7.25
CA LEU A 19 -12.53 0.38 -6.87
C LEU A 19 -13.74 0.58 -7.79
N ALA A 20 -14.03 1.82 -8.20
CA ALA A 20 -15.09 2.10 -9.16
C ALA A 20 -14.91 1.38 -10.51
N GLN A 21 -13.68 1.09 -10.91
CA GLN A 21 -13.39 0.30 -12.10
C GLN A 21 -13.70 -1.20 -11.92
N GLN A 22 -13.78 -1.67 -10.69
CA GLN A 22 -14.00 -3.08 -10.34
C GLN A 22 -15.46 -3.37 -9.93
N LEU A 23 -16.21 -2.34 -9.57
CA LEU A 23 -17.55 -2.43 -9.02
C LEU A 23 -18.59 -1.77 -9.93
N PRO A 24 -19.88 -2.14 -9.84
CA PRO A 24 -20.95 -1.50 -10.60
C PRO A 24 -21.02 0.01 -10.37
N ALA A 25 -21.32 0.77 -11.43
CA ALA A 25 -21.37 2.24 -11.38
C ALA A 25 -22.35 2.83 -10.35
N CYS A 26 -23.37 2.08 -9.91
CA CYS A 26 -24.33 2.50 -8.91
C CYS A 26 -23.70 2.81 -7.53
N HIS A 27 -22.51 2.28 -7.25
CA HIS A 27 -21.82 2.50 -5.97
C HIS A 27 -20.89 3.71 -5.99
N THR A 28 -20.60 4.29 -7.15
CA THR A 28 -19.63 5.40 -7.26
C THR A 28 -20.03 6.67 -6.50
N ALA A 29 -21.33 6.91 -6.37
CA ALA A 29 -21.85 8.08 -5.62
C ALA A 29 -21.48 8.09 -4.13
N LEU A 30 -21.17 6.92 -3.55
CA LEU A 30 -20.80 6.77 -2.16
C LEU A 30 -19.30 7.04 -1.91
N TYR A 31 -18.45 6.94 -2.92
CA TYR A 31 -17.02 7.09 -2.74
C TYR A 31 -16.58 8.48 -2.30
N TYR A 32 -17.18 9.53 -2.88
CA TYR A 32 -16.84 10.90 -2.52
C TYR A 32 -17.19 11.24 -1.06
N PRO A 33 -18.42 11.01 -0.58
CA PRO A 33 -18.73 11.26 0.83
C PRO A 33 -17.91 10.37 1.77
N LEU A 34 -17.60 9.12 1.38
CA LEU A 34 -16.72 8.27 2.17
C LEU A 34 -15.28 8.81 2.21
N CYS A 35 -14.73 9.30 1.09
CA CYS A 35 -13.44 9.96 1.07
C CYS A 35 -13.39 11.17 2.03
N MET A 36 -14.43 11.99 2.03
CA MET A 36 -14.56 13.14 2.96
C MET A 36 -14.60 12.65 4.41
N ALA A 37 -15.42 11.66 4.70
CA ALA A 37 -15.52 11.09 6.05
C ALA A 37 -14.16 10.52 6.54
N VAL A 38 -13.45 9.79 5.68
CA VAL A 38 -12.13 9.25 5.99
C VAL A 38 -11.13 10.35 6.32
N MET A 39 -11.07 11.41 5.51
CA MET A 39 -10.14 12.53 5.71
C MET A 39 -10.39 13.27 7.02
N VAL A 40 -11.65 13.42 7.41
CA VAL A 40 -12.04 14.25 8.56
C VAL A 40 -12.16 13.45 9.85
N LEU A 41 -12.61 12.19 9.77
CA LEU A 41 -12.98 11.41 10.95
C LEU A 41 -11.97 10.33 11.31
N TRP A 42 -11.16 9.86 10.36
CA TRP A 42 -10.20 8.81 10.66
C TRP A 42 -8.86 9.37 11.13
N PRO A 43 -8.43 9.10 12.37
CA PRO A 43 -7.19 9.65 12.94
C PRO A 43 -5.95 9.39 12.11
N MET A 44 -5.87 8.22 11.45
CA MET A 44 -4.76 7.85 10.56
C MET A 44 -4.49 8.86 9.44
N PHE A 45 -5.54 9.55 8.95
CA PHE A 45 -5.42 10.55 7.88
C PHE A 45 -5.40 11.96 8.44
N LEU A 46 -6.26 12.25 9.40
CA LEU A 46 -6.39 13.59 9.96
C LEU A 46 -5.10 14.05 10.63
N TRP A 47 -4.50 13.21 11.45
CA TRP A 47 -3.32 13.59 12.21
C TRP A 47 -2.10 13.93 11.31
N PRO A 48 -1.66 13.07 10.35
CA PRO A 48 -0.57 13.42 9.45
C PRO A 48 -0.86 14.62 8.55
N ALA A 49 -2.13 14.80 8.11
CA ALA A 49 -2.53 15.94 7.30
C ALA A 49 -2.40 17.26 8.07
N THR A 50 -2.82 17.29 9.33
CA THR A 50 -2.78 18.49 10.17
C THR A 50 -1.38 18.84 10.65
N HIS A 51 -0.50 17.84 10.85
CA HIS A 51 0.88 18.02 11.31
C HIS A 51 1.90 18.15 10.18
N GLY A 52 1.47 18.16 8.92
CA GLY A 52 2.36 18.38 7.78
C GLY A 52 3.33 17.24 7.51
N MET A 53 2.95 16.00 7.79
CA MET A 53 3.82 14.83 7.63
C MET A 53 4.02 14.45 6.16
N PRO A 54 5.27 14.26 5.68
CA PRO A 54 5.56 13.90 4.29
C PRO A 54 5.04 12.51 3.90
N ASP A 55 4.60 11.71 4.86
CA ASP A 55 4.01 10.39 4.64
C ASP A 55 2.77 10.43 3.73
N ALA A 56 2.08 11.57 3.66
CA ALA A 56 0.96 11.80 2.76
C ALA A 56 1.36 11.67 1.27
N PHE A 57 2.56 12.10 0.89
CA PHE A 57 3.06 11.91 -0.48
C PHE A 57 3.34 10.45 -0.78
N GLY A 58 3.89 9.71 0.21
CA GLY A 58 4.11 8.28 0.08
C GLY A 58 2.79 7.52 -0.13
N LEU A 59 1.74 7.87 0.60
CA LEU A 59 0.41 7.31 0.39
C LEU A 59 -0.09 7.50 -1.04
N THR A 60 0.14 8.69 -1.63
CA THR A 60 -0.24 8.99 -3.01
C THR A 60 0.46 8.08 -4.00
N PHE A 61 1.79 7.93 -3.90
CA PHE A 61 2.54 7.04 -4.79
C PHE A 61 2.15 5.57 -4.59
N ALA A 62 1.94 5.13 -3.35
CA ALA A 62 1.48 3.78 -3.07
C ALA A 62 0.09 3.49 -3.69
N ALA A 63 -0.85 4.44 -3.61
CA ALA A 63 -2.16 4.33 -4.24
C ALA A 63 -2.05 4.27 -5.78
N VAL A 64 -1.18 5.09 -6.39
CA VAL A 64 -0.91 5.07 -7.84
C VAL A 64 -0.33 3.73 -8.27
N ILE A 65 0.66 3.18 -7.54
CA ILE A 65 1.23 1.86 -7.82
C ILE A 65 0.14 0.78 -7.73
N ALA A 66 -0.66 0.77 -6.66
CA ALA A 66 -1.73 -0.21 -6.50
C ALA A 66 -2.74 -0.16 -7.65
N LEU A 67 -3.13 1.07 -8.09
CA LEU A 67 -4.00 1.27 -9.24
C LEU A 67 -3.39 0.74 -10.54
N LEU A 68 -2.12 1.06 -10.80
CA LEU A 68 -1.41 0.61 -12.00
C LEU A 68 -1.18 -0.90 -12.03
N CYS A 69 -1.12 -1.56 -10.89
CA CYS A 69 -0.95 -3.01 -10.73
C CYS A 69 -2.28 -3.80 -10.65
N ALA A 70 -3.44 -3.13 -10.81
CA ALA A 70 -4.75 -3.70 -10.54
C ALA A 70 -5.13 -4.95 -11.36
N ASP A 71 -4.64 -5.06 -12.60
CA ASP A 71 -5.07 -6.11 -13.52
C ASP A 71 -4.48 -7.49 -13.24
N TYR A 72 -3.44 -7.60 -12.42
CA TYR A 72 -2.71 -8.84 -12.12
C TYR A 72 -2.29 -9.64 -13.38
N ARG A 73 -2.07 -8.94 -14.51
CA ARG A 73 -1.63 -9.49 -15.79
C ARG A 73 -0.40 -8.76 -16.28
N PHE A 74 0.72 -9.06 -15.64
CA PHE A 74 1.98 -8.35 -15.91
C PHE A 74 2.42 -8.47 -17.38
N GLU A 75 2.10 -9.59 -18.02
CA GLU A 75 2.42 -9.88 -19.41
C GLU A 75 1.71 -8.98 -20.43
N THR A 76 0.63 -8.32 -20.03
CA THR A 76 -0.17 -7.43 -20.93
C THR A 76 0.01 -5.95 -20.62
N LEU A 77 0.85 -5.59 -19.64
CA LEU A 77 1.05 -4.19 -19.27
C LEU A 77 1.82 -3.44 -20.36
N PRO A 78 1.27 -2.31 -20.85
CA PRO A 78 1.97 -1.49 -21.84
C PRO A 78 3.16 -0.76 -21.21
N TRP A 79 4.18 -0.50 -22.02
CA TRP A 79 5.41 0.16 -21.59
C TRP A 79 5.19 1.48 -20.80
N PRO A 80 4.30 2.39 -21.20
CA PRO A 80 4.06 3.61 -20.41
C PRO A 80 3.58 3.31 -18.99
N ARG A 81 2.76 2.26 -18.81
CA ARG A 81 2.27 1.85 -17.50
C ARG A 81 3.39 1.25 -16.65
N LEU A 82 4.28 0.44 -17.24
CA LEU A 82 5.44 -0.12 -16.58
C LEU A 82 6.41 1.00 -16.13
N LEU A 83 6.65 1.99 -16.99
CA LEU A 83 7.46 3.17 -16.65
C LEU A 83 6.82 4.00 -15.54
N ALA A 84 5.50 4.16 -15.54
CA ALA A 84 4.78 4.85 -14.47
C ALA A 84 4.89 4.10 -13.12
N ILE A 85 4.80 2.76 -13.12
CA ILE A 85 5.03 1.93 -11.94
C ILE A 85 6.47 2.13 -11.43
N PHE A 86 7.46 2.09 -12.31
CA PHE A 86 8.86 2.32 -11.97
C PHE A 86 9.07 3.70 -11.34
N ALA A 87 8.58 4.76 -12.00
CA ALA A 87 8.73 6.13 -11.53
C ALA A 87 8.04 6.36 -10.17
N ALA A 88 6.82 5.84 -10.00
CA ALA A 88 6.09 5.92 -8.73
C ALA A 88 6.81 5.15 -7.61
N THR A 89 7.38 3.97 -7.91
CA THR A 89 8.15 3.18 -6.94
C THR A 89 9.42 3.92 -6.52
N PHE A 90 10.14 4.50 -7.48
CA PHE A 90 11.34 5.29 -7.22
C PHE A 90 11.00 6.51 -6.34
N ALA A 91 9.96 7.27 -6.69
CA ALA A 91 9.50 8.41 -5.91
C ALA A 91 9.05 8.01 -4.50
N LEU A 92 8.38 6.87 -4.35
CA LEU A 92 7.94 6.35 -3.06
C LEU A 92 9.11 6.08 -2.11
N ILE A 93 10.20 5.49 -2.62
CA ILE A 93 11.41 5.23 -1.82
C ILE A 93 12.05 6.55 -1.35
N LEU A 94 12.08 7.57 -2.23
CA LEU A 94 12.63 8.88 -1.90
C LEU A 94 11.78 9.65 -0.88
N THR A 95 10.48 9.37 -0.79
CA THR A 95 9.58 10.09 0.11
C THR A 95 9.90 9.80 1.57
N ARG A 96 9.98 8.53 1.93
CA ARG A 96 10.24 8.08 3.30
C ARG A 96 10.76 6.65 3.30
N ARG A 97 11.80 6.38 4.07
CA ARG A 97 12.44 5.06 4.17
C ARG A 97 11.51 3.93 4.60
N TRP A 98 10.53 4.17 5.46
CA TRP A 98 9.62 3.11 5.90
C TRP A 98 8.63 2.65 4.83
N TYR A 99 8.43 3.40 3.75
CA TYR A 99 7.69 2.88 2.59
C TYR A 99 8.40 1.72 1.89
N MET A 100 9.67 1.46 2.20
CA MET A 100 10.35 0.21 1.81
C MET A 100 9.60 -1.03 2.29
N PHE A 101 9.05 -0.99 3.52
CA PHE A 101 8.24 -2.11 4.05
C PHE A 101 6.96 -2.30 3.24
N TRP A 102 6.32 -1.20 2.81
CA TRP A 102 5.17 -1.26 1.92
C TRP A 102 5.55 -1.85 0.56
N ILE A 103 6.64 -1.38 -0.04
CA ILE A 103 7.15 -1.85 -1.34
C ILE A 103 7.44 -3.34 -1.29
N LEU A 104 8.20 -3.79 -0.31
CA LEU A 104 8.56 -5.20 -0.14
C LEU A 104 7.30 -6.06 0.07
N ALA A 105 6.39 -5.64 0.95
CA ALA A 105 5.17 -6.36 1.23
C ALA A 105 4.25 -6.42 0.00
N PHE A 106 4.01 -5.27 -0.64
CA PHE A 106 3.13 -5.19 -1.81
C PHE A 106 3.66 -6.02 -2.97
N TYR A 107 4.91 -5.81 -3.37
CA TYR A 107 5.46 -6.53 -4.54
C TYR A 107 5.65 -8.02 -4.28
N ALA A 108 6.03 -8.45 -3.07
CA ALA A 108 6.11 -9.88 -2.76
C ALA A 108 4.75 -10.57 -2.96
N VAL A 109 3.68 -9.98 -2.42
CA VAL A 109 2.32 -10.55 -2.54
C VAL A 109 1.76 -10.37 -3.95
N TYR A 110 2.01 -9.21 -4.60
CA TYR A 110 1.59 -8.94 -5.97
C TYR A 110 2.23 -9.93 -6.97
N VAL A 111 3.54 -10.12 -6.90
CA VAL A 111 4.26 -11.08 -7.75
C VAL A 111 3.70 -12.49 -7.56
N LEU A 112 3.48 -12.91 -6.32
CA LEU A 112 2.87 -14.21 -6.04
C LEU A 112 1.48 -14.33 -6.67
N ALA A 113 0.63 -13.32 -6.53
CA ALA A 113 -0.71 -13.30 -7.11
C ALA A 113 -0.67 -13.36 -8.65
N VAL A 114 0.24 -12.60 -9.27
CA VAL A 114 0.45 -12.61 -10.73
C VAL A 114 0.93 -13.99 -11.20
N LEU A 115 1.88 -14.62 -10.52
CA LEU A 115 2.39 -15.95 -10.88
C LEU A 115 1.31 -17.03 -10.73
N VAL A 116 0.55 -17.03 -9.63
CA VAL A 116 -0.60 -17.95 -9.45
C VAL A 116 -1.63 -17.76 -10.56
N GLY A 117 -1.94 -16.51 -10.90
CA GLY A 117 -2.83 -16.18 -12.03
C GLY A 117 -2.28 -16.66 -13.37
N ALA A 118 -0.98 -16.47 -13.63
CA ALA A 118 -0.32 -16.89 -14.86
C ALA A 118 -0.31 -18.42 -15.03
N VAL A 119 -0.09 -19.18 -13.94
CA VAL A 119 -0.19 -20.64 -13.96
C VAL A 119 -1.61 -21.06 -14.36
N ARG A 120 -2.64 -20.47 -13.76
CA ARG A 120 -4.05 -20.75 -14.08
C ARG A 120 -4.41 -20.41 -15.52
N ARG A 121 -3.85 -19.33 -16.07
CA ARG A 121 -4.05 -18.91 -17.47
C ARG A 121 -3.12 -19.59 -18.47
N LYS A 122 -2.20 -20.43 -18.03
CA LYS A 122 -1.14 -21.07 -18.85
C LYS A 122 -0.23 -20.06 -19.56
N THR A 123 -0.01 -18.89 -18.95
CA THR A 123 0.84 -17.79 -19.49
C THR A 123 2.14 -17.62 -18.69
N LEU A 124 2.53 -18.60 -17.86
CA LEU A 124 3.66 -18.46 -16.94
C LEU A 124 4.97 -18.07 -17.65
N GLY A 125 5.27 -18.69 -18.80
CA GLY A 125 6.49 -18.39 -19.55
C GLY A 125 6.57 -16.95 -20.04
N SER A 126 5.48 -16.42 -20.61
CA SER A 126 5.43 -15.03 -21.06
C SER A 126 5.46 -14.06 -19.88
N THR A 127 4.76 -14.37 -18.79
CA THR A 127 4.77 -13.57 -17.56
C THR A 127 6.17 -13.47 -16.96
N LEU A 128 6.87 -14.59 -16.82
CA LEU A 128 8.26 -14.61 -16.32
C LEU A 128 9.21 -13.84 -17.24
N LYS A 129 9.07 -14.01 -18.56
CA LYS A 129 9.87 -13.25 -19.53
C LYS A 129 9.70 -11.73 -19.33
N HIS A 130 8.47 -11.24 -19.22
CA HIS A 130 8.20 -9.81 -19.00
C HIS A 130 8.70 -9.31 -17.63
N MET A 131 8.55 -10.12 -16.58
CA MET A 131 9.09 -9.80 -15.25
C MET A 131 10.62 -9.69 -15.26
N LEU A 132 11.30 -10.60 -15.95
CA LEU A 132 12.76 -10.55 -16.09
C LEU A 132 13.21 -9.36 -16.93
N LEU A 133 12.56 -9.11 -18.08
CA LEU A 133 12.93 -8.01 -18.98
C LEU A 133 12.71 -6.63 -18.40
N PHE A 134 11.70 -6.46 -17.55
CA PHE A 134 11.38 -5.16 -16.95
C PHE A 134 11.71 -5.09 -15.47
N GLY A 135 11.30 -6.08 -14.68
CA GLY A 135 11.43 -6.06 -13.23
C GLY A 135 12.89 -6.07 -12.76
N VAL A 136 13.74 -6.91 -13.37
CA VAL A 136 15.16 -6.99 -12.99
C VAL A 136 15.90 -5.69 -13.32
N PRO A 137 15.84 -5.13 -14.55
CA PRO A 137 16.49 -3.86 -14.85
C PRO A 137 15.97 -2.71 -13.96
N SER A 138 14.67 -2.66 -13.72
CA SER A 138 14.08 -1.65 -12.83
C SER A 138 14.62 -1.76 -11.40
N ALA A 139 14.71 -2.97 -10.86
CA ALA A 139 15.28 -3.21 -9.53
C ALA A 139 16.76 -2.81 -9.48
N VAL A 140 17.56 -3.18 -10.49
CA VAL A 140 18.99 -2.81 -10.59
C VAL A 140 19.17 -1.30 -10.65
N ILE A 141 18.36 -0.59 -11.45
CA ILE A 141 18.44 0.87 -11.54
C ILE A 141 18.06 1.52 -10.20
N ILE A 142 16.97 1.06 -9.56
CA ILE A 142 16.53 1.59 -8.26
C ILE A 142 17.59 1.36 -7.19
N VAL A 143 18.11 0.13 -7.08
CA VAL A 143 19.13 -0.22 -6.09
C VAL A 143 20.43 0.54 -6.36
N GLY A 144 20.86 0.61 -7.63
CA GLY A 144 22.08 1.33 -8.02
C GLY A 144 21.99 2.83 -7.74
N ALA A 145 20.89 3.47 -8.13
CA ALA A 145 20.68 4.91 -7.90
C ALA A 145 20.54 5.27 -6.41
N LEU A 146 19.97 4.36 -5.61
CA LEU A 146 19.71 4.57 -4.19
C LEU A 146 20.67 3.79 -3.28
N LEU A 147 21.79 3.29 -3.83
CA LEU A 147 22.76 2.49 -3.08
C LEU A 147 23.21 3.13 -1.76
N PRO A 148 23.52 4.44 -1.69
CA PRO A 148 23.86 5.09 -0.41
C PRO A 148 22.73 4.99 0.62
N THR A 149 21.49 5.19 0.18
CA THR A 149 20.29 5.07 1.04
C THR A 149 20.11 3.63 1.55
N PHE A 150 20.22 2.66 0.67
CA PHE A 150 20.15 1.24 1.05
C PHE A 150 21.28 0.86 2.00
N LYS A 151 22.51 1.29 1.72
CA LYS A 151 23.65 1.06 2.60
C LYS A 151 23.36 1.61 4.01
N THR A 152 22.93 2.85 4.12
CA THR A 152 22.56 3.46 5.39
C THR A 152 21.47 2.68 6.11
N ILE A 153 20.40 2.27 5.39
CA ILE A 153 19.32 1.48 5.98
C ILE A 153 19.81 0.13 6.52
N LEU A 154 20.72 -0.54 5.79
CA LEU A 154 21.23 -1.86 6.17
C LEU A 154 22.30 -1.82 7.26
N THR A 155 23.07 -0.73 7.35
CA THR A 155 24.18 -0.60 8.32
C THR A 155 23.79 0.17 9.58
N THR A 156 22.64 0.84 9.61
CA THR A 156 22.16 1.55 10.79
C THR A 156 21.57 0.57 11.79
N ASP A 157 22.08 0.60 13.02
CA ASP A 157 21.45 -0.13 14.13
C ASP A 157 20.21 0.63 14.58
N TYR A 158 19.06 0.16 14.08
CA TYR A 158 17.77 0.76 14.44
C TYR A 158 17.34 0.41 15.86
N ALA A 159 17.85 -0.68 16.45
CA ALA A 159 17.55 -1.03 17.83
C ALA A 159 18.14 0.00 18.80
N ASP A 160 19.36 0.47 18.54
CA ASP A 160 19.98 1.53 19.35
C ASP A 160 19.25 2.87 19.20
N ILE A 161 18.86 3.24 17.97
CA ILE A 161 18.23 4.54 17.71
C ILE A 161 16.77 4.56 18.15
N TYR A 162 16.06 3.47 17.93
CA TYR A 162 14.59 3.36 18.13
C TYR A 162 14.21 2.40 19.25
N GLY A 163 15.14 1.91 20.05
CA GLY A 163 14.88 0.99 21.16
C GLY A 163 13.82 1.52 22.12
N ALA A 164 13.81 2.84 22.38
CA ALA A 164 12.78 3.50 23.18
C ALA A 164 11.36 3.44 22.54
N TYR A 165 11.27 3.22 21.23
CA TYR A 165 10.02 3.12 20.47
C TYR A 165 9.65 1.67 20.15
N TYR A 166 10.43 0.69 20.64
CA TYR A 166 10.14 -0.71 20.43
C TYR A 166 9.08 -1.21 21.42
N GLY A 167 7.85 -1.24 20.98
CA GLY A 167 6.68 -1.51 21.84
C GLY A 167 6.31 -2.98 22.01
N GLY A 168 7.30 -3.92 22.05
CA GLY A 168 7.01 -5.29 22.48
C GLY A 168 6.44 -6.24 21.43
N GLY A 169 6.79 -6.07 20.14
CA GLY A 169 6.54 -7.06 19.11
C GLY A 169 5.16 -6.96 18.43
N PHE A 170 4.84 -7.95 17.61
CA PHE A 170 3.67 -7.95 16.72
C PHE A 170 2.34 -7.77 17.47
N GLY A 171 2.11 -8.49 18.57
CA GLY A 171 0.86 -8.40 19.34
C GLY A 171 0.60 -7.00 19.89
N ASN A 172 1.63 -6.35 20.45
CA ASN A 172 1.49 -5.00 20.97
C ASN A 172 1.28 -3.98 19.84
N ASN A 173 1.85 -4.20 18.65
CA ASN A 173 1.56 -3.37 17.48
C ASN A 173 0.13 -3.54 16.99
N CYS A 174 -0.45 -4.76 17.03
CA CYS A 174 -1.88 -4.98 16.75
C CYS A 174 -2.76 -4.19 17.74
N LEU A 175 -2.44 -4.26 19.02
CA LEU A 175 -3.16 -3.47 20.04
C LEU A 175 -2.95 -1.97 19.87
N GLY A 176 -1.75 -1.56 19.47
CA GLY A 176 -1.44 -0.18 19.12
C GLY A 176 -2.31 0.30 17.96
N GLN A 177 -2.41 -0.48 16.89
CA GLN A 177 -3.31 -0.15 15.77
C GLN A 177 -4.77 -0.02 16.22
N LEU A 178 -5.25 -0.91 17.09
CA LEU A 178 -6.61 -0.82 17.64
C LEU A 178 -6.84 0.50 18.39
N ARG A 179 -5.85 0.95 19.16
CA ARG A 179 -5.92 2.20 19.93
C ARG A 179 -5.81 3.45 19.04
N THR A 180 -4.89 3.45 18.07
CA THR A 180 -4.61 4.61 17.22
C THR A 180 -5.62 4.77 16.09
N GLN A 181 -6.10 3.68 15.49
CA GLN A 181 -7.06 3.73 14.39
C GLN A 181 -8.51 3.80 14.86
N GLY A 182 -8.78 3.24 16.04
CA GLY A 182 -10.14 3.08 16.56
C GLY A 182 -10.85 1.84 16.03
N LEU A 183 -11.59 1.20 16.92
CA LEU A 183 -12.28 -0.06 16.63
C LEU A 183 -13.25 0.05 15.45
N ILE A 184 -13.98 1.17 15.34
CA ILE A 184 -15.00 1.37 14.31
C ILE A 184 -14.38 1.24 12.91
N TRP A 185 -13.26 1.93 12.65
CA TRP A 185 -12.62 1.90 11.34
C TRP A 185 -12.06 0.52 10.99
N LEU A 186 -11.48 -0.19 11.96
CA LEU A 186 -10.97 -1.53 11.73
C LEU A 186 -12.09 -2.53 11.47
N VAL A 187 -13.25 -2.40 12.16
CA VAL A 187 -14.43 -3.22 11.88
C VAL A 187 -14.98 -2.94 10.49
N LEU A 188 -15.06 -1.67 10.08
CA LEU A 188 -15.49 -1.31 8.72
C LEU A 188 -14.52 -1.86 7.66
N CYS A 189 -13.21 -1.77 7.87
CA CYS A 189 -12.23 -2.39 6.98
C CYS A 189 -12.40 -3.91 6.90
N ALA A 190 -12.63 -4.58 8.04
CA ALA A 190 -12.86 -6.03 8.08
C ALA A 190 -14.14 -6.42 7.34
N ALA A 191 -15.23 -5.68 7.53
CA ALA A 191 -16.48 -5.90 6.82
C ALA A 191 -16.32 -5.71 5.31
N GLY A 192 -15.64 -4.64 4.88
CA GLY A 192 -15.33 -4.39 3.47
C GLY A 192 -14.43 -5.47 2.88
N LEU A 193 -13.43 -5.94 3.63
CA LEU A 193 -12.59 -7.06 3.20
C LEU A 193 -13.41 -8.33 2.97
N VAL A 194 -14.31 -8.67 3.89
CA VAL A 194 -15.20 -9.83 3.73
C VAL A 194 -16.05 -9.70 2.48
N TRP A 195 -16.61 -8.52 2.24
CA TRP A 195 -17.38 -8.25 1.03
C TRP A 195 -16.55 -8.39 -0.26
N LEU A 196 -15.36 -7.81 -0.30
CA LEU A 196 -14.43 -7.93 -1.44
C LEU A 196 -14.01 -9.39 -1.69
N LEU A 197 -13.85 -10.19 -0.64
CA LEU A 197 -13.56 -11.62 -0.76
C LEU A 197 -14.75 -12.42 -1.30
N TYR A 198 -15.97 -12.01 -0.97
CA TYR A 198 -17.19 -12.61 -1.49
C TYR A 198 -17.35 -12.35 -2.99
N CYS A 199 -17.07 -11.14 -3.46
CA CYS A 199 -17.15 -10.76 -4.86
C CYS A 199 -16.00 -11.38 -5.67
N ARG A 200 -16.31 -12.19 -6.71
CA ARG A 200 -15.29 -12.88 -7.53
C ARG A 200 -14.35 -11.92 -8.25
N SER A 201 -14.85 -10.77 -8.71
CA SER A 201 -14.09 -9.76 -9.46
C SER A 201 -13.01 -9.07 -8.60
N THR A 202 -13.26 -8.87 -7.31
CA THR A 202 -12.38 -8.14 -6.38
C THR A 202 -11.61 -9.04 -5.41
N ARG A 203 -11.85 -10.36 -5.46
CA ARG A 203 -11.23 -11.31 -4.53
C ARG A 203 -9.71 -11.30 -4.54
N ALA A 204 -9.09 -11.19 -5.71
CA ALA A 204 -7.63 -11.16 -5.82
C ALA A 204 -7.06 -9.91 -5.14
N GLN A 205 -7.70 -8.76 -5.34
CA GLN A 205 -7.33 -7.48 -4.74
C GLN A 205 -7.47 -7.53 -3.22
N ALA A 206 -8.57 -8.11 -2.72
CA ALA A 206 -8.81 -8.31 -1.30
C ALA A 206 -7.72 -9.18 -0.64
N ILE A 207 -7.36 -10.29 -1.28
CA ILE A 207 -6.30 -11.17 -0.80
C ILE A 207 -4.95 -10.44 -0.78
N VAL A 208 -4.62 -9.70 -1.85
CA VAL A 208 -3.37 -8.94 -1.92
C VAL A 208 -3.36 -7.85 -0.85
N ALA A 209 -4.45 -7.09 -0.67
CA ALA A 209 -4.53 -6.06 0.35
C ALA A 209 -4.34 -6.63 1.77
N ALA A 210 -5.06 -7.71 2.11
CA ALA A 210 -4.95 -8.35 3.42
C ALA A 210 -3.56 -8.96 3.66
N ALA A 211 -3.03 -9.71 2.71
CA ALA A 211 -1.73 -10.36 2.84
C ALA A 211 -0.59 -9.32 2.87
N ALA A 212 -0.64 -8.30 2.01
CA ALA A 212 0.38 -7.27 1.99
C ALA A 212 0.36 -6.40 3.25
N SER A 213 -0.83 -6.08 3.80
CA SER A 213 -0.91 -5.36 5.08
C SER A 213 -0.30 -6.16 6.23
N LEU A 214 -0.58 -7.46 6.28
CA LEU A 214 0.00 -8.35 7.29
C LEU A 214 1.53 -8.45 7.14
N VAL A 215 2.03 -8.66 5.93
CA VAL A 215 3.49 -8.72 5.66
C VAL A 215 4.16 -7.39 6.00
N ALA A 216 3.58 -6.25 5.61
CA ALA A 216 4.11 -4.92 5.94
C ALA A 216 4.19 -4.73 7.46
N MET A 217 3.14 -5.11 8.18
CA MET A 217 3.10 -5.01 9.63
C MET A 217 4.13 -5.91 10.31
N VAL A 218 4.28 -7.17 9.86
CA VAL A 218 5.30 -8.09 10.39
C VAL A 218 6.72 -7.57 10.14
N LEU A 219 7.01 -7.08 8.94
CA LEU A 219 8.32 -6.52 8.60
C LEU A 219 8.64 -5.28 9.45
N PHE A 220 7.68 -4.36 9.55
CA PHE A 220 7.86 -3.10 10.27
C PHE A 220 8.07 -3.32 11.77
N THR A 221 7.29 -4.22 12.38
CA THR A 221 7.37 -4.49 13.82
C THR A 221 8.66 -5.15 14.27
N ARG A 222 9.49 -5.62 13.34
CA ARG A 222 10.85 -6.08 13.63
C ARG A 222 11.82 -4.94 13.90
N THR A 223 11.53 -3.74 13.41
CA THR A 223 12.41 -2.58 13.54
C THR A 223 11.93 -1.58 14.58
N GLN A 224 10.62 -1.37 14.68
CA GLN A 224 10.04 -0.42 15.63
C GLN A 224 8.52 -0.64 15.77
N SER A 225 7.89 0.06 16.70
CA SER A 225 6.42 0.09 16.81
C SER A 225 5.80 0.97 15.73
N LEU A 226 4.61 0.57 15.28
CA LEU A 226 3.77 1.38 14.40
C LEU A 226 3.11 2.50 15.21
N GLY A 227 3.68 3.70 15.15
CA GLY A 227 3.06 4.91 15.67
C GLY A 227 2.03 5.50 14.72
N ASP A 228 1.48 6.65 15.09
CA ASP A 228 0.33 7.26 14.37
C ASP A 228 0.65 7.55 12.90
N HIS A 229 1.78 8.21 12.61
CA HIS A 229 2.16 8.54 11.24
C HIS A 229 2.77 7.36 10.46
N GLN A 230 3.45 6.43 11.13
CA GLN A 230 3.98 5.23 10.48
C GLN A 230 2.86 4.29 10.02
N SER A 231 1.70 4.33 10.67
CA SER A 231 0.53 3.56 10.29
C SER A 231 0.04 3.86 8.86
N LEU A 232 0.41 5.02 8.29
CA LEU A 232 0.11 5.35 6.89
C LEU A 232 0.68 4.36 5.88
N ILE A 233 1.69 3.55 6.23
CA ILE A 233 2.13 2.46 5.34
C ILE A 233 1.06 1.38 5.14
N LEU A 234 0.13 1.24 6.07
CA LEU A 234 -1.01 0.31 5.97
C LEU A 234 -2.21 0.95 5.28
N ALA A 235 -2.26 2.27 5.20
CA ALA A 235 -3.39 3.02 4.67
C ALA A 235 -3.84 2.62 3.26
N PRO A 236 -2.95 2.36 2.27
CA PRO A 236 -3.38 1.92 0.94
C PRO A 236 -4.19 0.62 0.98
N PHE A 237 -3.84 -0.29 1.88
CA PHE A 237 -4.54 -1.57 2.04
C PHE A 237 -5.87 -1.39 2.78
N TYR A 238 -5.88 -0.59 3.84
CA TYR A 238 -7.09 -0.28 4.61
C TYR A 238 -8.12 0.48 3.77
N LEU A 239 -7.67 1.41 2.91
CA LEU A 239 -8.56 2.11 1.98
C LEU A 239 -9.22 1.14 1.00
N LEU A 240 -8.45 0.21 0.42
CA LEU A 240 -9.01 -0.84 -0.44
C LEU A 240 -10.09 -1.66 0.28
N MET A 241 -9.83 -2.06 1.52
CA MET A 241 -10.78 -2.81 2.33
C MET A 241 -12.03 -1.97 2.63
N LEU A 242 -11.85 -0.74 3.10
CA LEU A 242 -12.95 0.15 3.48
C LEU A 242 -13.86 0.47 2.29
N PHE A 243 -13.28 0.84 1.15
CA PHE A 243 -14.05 1.14 -0.05
C PHE A 243 -14.80 -0.07 -0.62
N GLY A 244 -14.46 -1.28 -0.19
CA GLY A 244 -15.24 -2.47 -0.49
C GLY A 244 -16.66 -2.44 0.06
N LEU A 245 -16.98 -1.54 1.00
CA LEU A 245 -18.34 -1.34 1.52
C LEU A 245 -19.24 -0.50 0.61
N CYS A 246 -18.67 0.22 -0.36
CA CYS A 246 -19.42 1.03 -1.33
C CYS A 246 -19.87 0.20 -2.52
#